data_9a22c7c7a7b2aa1ae81431cd998aae5e
#
_entry.id   9a22c7c7a7b2aa1ae81431cd998aae5e
#
_cell.length_a   1.000
_cell.length_b   1.000
_cell.length_c   1.000
_cell.angle_alpha   90.00
_cell.angle_beta   90.00
_cell.angle_gamma   90.00
#
_symmetry.space_group_name_H-M   'P 1'
#
loop_
_entity.id
_entity.type
_entity.pdbx_description
1 polymer ?
#
loop_
_entity_poly.entity_id
_entity_poly.type
_entity_poly.pdbx_seq_one_letter_code
_entity_poly.pdbx_strand_id
1 'polypeptide(L)'
;GIGAASKQGILIKGGNYLEALQNIDTVVFDKTGTLTKGVFRVVKVDAQQGSKEALLQLAAYGEYHSSHPIALSIKEAYGKTIDASCLEHYEEVAGNGIQVTIHGEKVLLGNEKLMRTHGISTVPCPTPGTIIHIAKENVYLGYVLINDEMKETSKQAIQELKRNGVKRCIMLSGDRKEVGEHVAKELALDEVHMQLLPADKVARVEELLQQEDAKHKLAFVGDGMNDAPVLARADVGVAMGGIGSDAAIEAADIVLMKDDPLALNEAIRIARKTMYVLWQNIVFSLGVKGI
;
A
#
# COMPACT_ATOMS: atom_id res chain seq x y z
N GLY A 1 -4.82 -22.93 19.51
CA GLY A 1 -3.89 -22.23 18.64
C GLY A 1 -4.44 -22.11 17.23
N ILE A 2 -4.04 -22.96 16.28
CA ILE A 2 -4.41 -22.88 14.85
C ILE A 2 -5.92 -22.84 14.63
N GLY A 3 -6.71 -23.70 15.30
CA GLY A 3 -8.16 -23.70 15.20
C GLY A 3 -8.83 -22.41 15.73
N ALA A 4 -8.26 -21.77 16.73
CA ALA A 4 -8.76 -20.48 17.22
C ALA A 4 -8.47 -19.34 16.22
N ALA A 5 -7.32 -19.37 15.59
CA ALA A 5 -6.94 -18.43 14.53
C ALA A 5 -7.86 -18.58 13.29
N SER A 6 -8.13 -19.80 12.86
CA SER A 6 -9.01 -20.09 11.73
C SER A 6 -10.43 -19.53 11.92
N LYS A 7 -10.99 -19.60 13.13
CA LYS A 7 -12.29 -19.00 13.45
C LYS A 7 -12.32 -17.47 13.29
N GLN A 8 -11.17 -16.83 13.34
CA GLN A 8 -11.02 -15.37 13.17
C GLN A 8 -10.58 -14.97 11.76
N GLY A 9 -10.54 -15.93 10.84
CA GLY A 9 -10.10 -15.69 9.46
C GLY A 9 -8.59 -15.57 9.32
N ILE A 10 -7.82 -16.24 10.18
CA ILE A 10 -6.35 -16.29 10.13
C ILE A 10 -5.95 -17.75 9.87
N LEU A 11 -5.37 -18.02 8.72
CA LEU A 11 -4.84 -19.33 8.36
C LEU A 11 -3.35 -19.39 8.71
N ILE A 12 -2.98 -20.29 9.62
CA ILE A 12 -1.60 -20.55 10.01
C ILE A 12 -1.24 -21.94 9.49
N LYS A 13 -0.25 -22.03 8.61
CA LYS A 13 0.09 -23.27 7.90
C LYS A 13 0.88 -24.30 8.71
N GLY A 14 1.35 -23.95 9.89
CA GLY A 14 2.10 -24.88 10.74
C GLY A 14 2.31 -24.39 12.18
N GLY A 15 2.50 -25.32 13.12
CA GLY A 15 2.71 -25.01 14.53
C GLY A 15 4.01 -24.25 14.80
N ASN A 16 5.04 -24.46 13.97
CA ASN A 16 6.31 -23.73 14.01
C ASN A 16 6.13 -22.22 13.78
N TYR A 17 5.13 -21.83 12.99
CA TYR A 17 4.83 -20.41 12.75
C TYR A 17 4.13 -19.73 13.94
N LEU A 18 3.43 -20.48 14.78
CA LEU A 18 2.95 -19.96 16.08
C LEU A 18 4.13 -19.59 17.00
N GLU A 19 5.15 -20.43 17.05
CA GLU A 19 6.35 -20.14 17.82
C GLU A 19 7.10 -18.93 17.25
N ALA A 20 7.27 -18.87 15.94
CA ALA A 20 7.90 -17.73 15.27
C ALA A 20 7.13 -16.43 15.51
N LEU A 21 5.80 -16.43 15.39
CA LEU A 21 4.94 -15.27 15.68
C LEU A 21 5.09 -14.74 17.10
N GLN A 22 5.27 -15.63 18.08
CA GLN A 22 5.49 -15.22 19.46
C GLN A 22 6.72 -14.31 19.61
N ASN A 23 7.76 -14.56 18.80
CA ASN A 23 9.07 -13.92 18.87
C ASN A 23 9.23 -12.79 17.83
N ILE A 24 8.18 -12.38 17.16
CA ILE A 24 8.22 -11.26 16.23
C ILE A 24 8.54 -9.98 16.99
N ASP A 25 9.58 -9.29 16.59
CA ASP A 25 9.94 -7.96 17.03
C ASP A 25 10.16 -6.95 15.90
N THR A 26 10.29 -7.44 14.65
CA THR A 26 10.37 -6.64 13.44
C THR A 26 9.27 -7.05 12.48
N VAL A 27 8.46 -6.07 12.02
CA VAL A 27 7.44 -6.26 11.00
C VAL A 27 7.73 -5.36 9.82
N VAL A 28 7.88 -5.95 8.66
CA VAL A 28 8.13 -5.28 7.38
C VAL A 28 6.88 -5.35 6.54
N PHE A 29 6.37 -4.21 6.12
CA PHE A 29 5.16 -4.11 5.31
C PHE A 29 5.52 -3.71 3.87
N ASP A 30 4.89 -4.35 2.90
CA ASP A 30 4.68 -3.69 1.61
C ASP A 30 3.69 -2.54 1.77
N LYS A 31 3.76 -1.53 0.89
CA LYS A 31 2.83 -0.40 0.95
C LYS A 31 1.49 -0.74 0.28
N THR A 32 1.56 -1.00 -1.02
CA THR A 32 0.39 -1.12 -1.90
C THR A 32 -0.37 -2.42 -1.64
N GLY A 33 -1.69 -2.33 -1.43
CA GLY A 33 -2.53 -3.48 -1.13
C GLY A 33 -2.39 -4.03 0.31
N THR A 34 -1.42 -3.56 1.08
CA THR A 34 -1.15 -4.01 2.46
C THR A 34 -1.49 -2.93 3.48
N LEU A 35 -0.77 -1.82 3.51
CA LEU A 35 -1.10 -0.65 4.32
C LEU A 35 -2.13 0.25 3.63
N THR A 36 -2.19 0.17 2.30
CA THR A 36 -3.16 0.84 1.46
C THR A 36 -4.15 -0.16 0.86
N LYS A 37 -5.23 0.35 0.30
CA LYS A 37 -6.26 -0.49 -0.35
C LYS A 37 -5.84 -0.99 -1.74
N GLY A 38 -4.73 -0.48 -2.29
CA GLY A 38 -4.32 -0.73 -3.68
C GLY A 38 -5.25 -0.05 -4.69
N VAL A 39 -6.01 0.93 -4.25
CA VAL A 39 -6.98 1.67 -5.07
C VAL A 39 -6.61 3.14 -5.07
N PHE A 40 -6.35 3.67 -6.26
CA PHE A 40 -6.11 5.09 -6.45
C PHE A 40 -7.39 5.89 -6.28
N ARG A 41 -7.30 7.03 -5.56
CA ARG A 41 -8.40 7.96 -5.35
C ARG A 41 -7.94 9.39 -5.57
N VAL A 42 -8.83 10.20 -6.13
CA VAL A 42 -8.65 11.65 -6.14
C VAL A 42 -8.85 12.15 -4.71
N VAL A 43 -7.77 12.68 -4.13
CA VAL A 43 -7.77 13.17 -2.73
C VAL A 43 -7.86 14.69 -2.64
N LYS A 44 -7.49 15.40 -3.73
CA LYS A 44 -7.60 16.85 -3.81
C LYS A 44 -7.81 17.30 -5.25
N VAL A 45 -8.67 18.29 -5.43
CA VAL A 45 -8.82 19.07 -6.66
C VAL A 45 -8.51 20.51 -6.30
N ASP A 46 -7.46 21.07 -6.89
CA ASP A 46 -7.01 22.44 -6.65
C ASP A 46 -7.22 23.27 -7.92
N ALA A 47 -8.30 24.03 -7.94
CA ALA A 47 -8.65 24.89 -9.06
C ALA A 47 -8.07 26.29 -8.84
N GLN A 48 -7.15 26.70 -9.71
CA GLN A 48 -6.60 28.05 -9.72
C GLN A 48 -7.48 29.01 -10.50
N GLN A 49 -8.22 28.48 -11.48
CA GLN A 49 -9.22 29.22 -12.26
C GLN A 49 -10.47 28.34 -12.44
N GLY A 50 -11.62 28.96 -12.32
CA GLY A 50 -12.90 28.24 -12.42
C GLY A 50 -13.25 27.44 -11.18
N SER A 51 -14.15 26.47 -11.34
CA SER A 51 -14.60 25.60 -10.25
C SER A 51 -13.82 24.29 -10.22
N LYS A 52 -13.79 23.64 -9.04
CA LYS A 52 -13.22 22.28 -8.88
C LYS A 52 -13.96 21.26 -9.74
N GLU A 53 -15.26 21.41 -9.88
CA GLU A 53 -16.12 20.54 -10.69
C GLU A 53 -15.76 20.65 -12.18
N ALA A 54 -15.54 21.87 -12.69
CA ALA A 54 -15.13 22.10 -14.06
C ALA A 54 -13.72 21.53 -14.33
N LEU A 55 -12.79 21.67 -13.39
CA LEU A 55 -11.45 21.13 -13.49
C LEU A 55 -11.47 19.60 -13.52
N LEU A 56 -12.23 18.98 -12.63
CA LEU A 56 -12.40 17.53 -12.58
C LEU A 56 -13.08 16.98 -13.84
N GLN A 57 -14.03 17.72 -14.38
CA GLN A 57 -14.68 17.39 -15.67
C GLN A 57 -13.65 17.34 -16.79
N LEU A 58 -12.81 18.37 -16.95
CA LEU A 58 -11.78 18.40 -17.98
C LEU A 58 -10.79 17.22 -17.81
N ALA A 59 -10.39 16.91 -16.57
CA ALA A 59 -9.55 15.77 -16.29
C ALA A 59 -10.21 14.45 -16.70
N ALA A 60 -11.48 14.24 -16.37
CA ALA A 60 -12.21 13.02 -16.71
C ALA A 60 -12.41 12.86 -18.21
N TYR A 61 -12.71 13.94 -18.91
CA TYR A 61 -12.85 13.95 -20.37
C TYR A 61 -11.53 13.65 -21.07
N GLY A 62 -10.43 14.26 -20.60
CA GLY A 62 -9.11 13.99 -21.16
C GLY A 62 -8.66 12.54 -20.97
N GLU A 63 -8.97 11.95 -19.84
CA GLU A 63 -8.63 10.55 -19.50
C GLU A 63 -9.66 9.53 -20.03
N TYR A 64 -10.60 9.94 -20.89
CA TYR A 64 -11.67 9.08 -21.38
C TYR A 64 -11.17 7.78 -22.01
N HIS A 65 -10.14 7.86 -22.86
CA HIS A 65 -9.59 6.70 -23.58
C HIS A 65 -8.62 5.86 -22.74
N SER A 66 -8.17 6.36 -21.60
CA SER A 66 -7.21 5.65 -20.75
C SER A 66 -7.90 4.63 -19.86
N SER A 67 -7.31 3.43 -19.77
CA SER A 67 -7.67 2.37 -18.82
C SER A 67 -6.73 2.32 -17.61
N HIS A 68 -5.78 3.24 -17.52
CA HIS A 68 -4.83 3.28 -16.41
C HIS A 68 -5.56 3.50 -15.07
N PRO A 69 -5.16 2.87 -13.94
CA PRO A 69 -5.82 3.02 -12.65
C PRO A 69 -6.00 4.47 -12.19
N ILE A 70 -5.05 5.34 -12.50
CA ILE A 70 -5.13 6.79 -12.23
C ILE A 70 -6.28 7.44 -13.02
N ALA A 71 -6.39 7.14 -14.32
CA ALA A 71 -7.46 7.62 -15.16
C ALA A 71 -8.84 7.13 -14.68
N LEU A 72 -8.91 5.86 -14.27
CA LEU A 72 -10.15 5.30 -13.71
C LEU A 72 -10.55 6.02 -12.43
N SER A 73 -9.60 6.36 -11.55
CA SER A 73 -9.87 7.12 -10.32
C SER A 73 -10.43 8.52 -10.59
N ILE A 74 -9.95 9.19 -11.63
CA ILE A 74 -10.45 10.51 -12.06
C ILE A 74 -11.88 10.39 -12.58
N LYS A 75 -12.13 9.40 -13.46
CA LYS A 75 -13.47 9.15 -14.02
C LYS A 75 -14.48 8.80 -12.92
N GLU A 76 -14.06 8.00 -11.94
CA GLU A 76 -14.89 7.64 -10.79
C GLU A 76 -15.21 8.87 -9.91
N ALA A 77 -14.21 9.71 -9.64
CA ALA A 77 -14.40 10.94 -8.88
C ALA A 77 -15.33 11.92 -9.58
N TYR A 78 -15.26 11.99 -10.91
CA TYR A 78 -16.21 12.79 -11.71
C TYR A 78 -17.62 12.24 -11.62
N GLY A 79 -17.81 10.92 -11.70
CA GLY A 79 -19.06 10.20 -11.42
C GLY A 79 -20.23 10.51 -12.38
N LYS A 80 -19.98 11.19 -13.50
CA LYS A 80 -21.00 11.55 -14.51
C LYS A 80 -20.64 10.93 -15.85
N THR A 81 -21.64 10.84 -16.73
CA THR A 81 -21.43 10.38 -18.10
C THR A 81 -20.56 11.38 -18.86
N ILE A 82 -19.59 10.84 -19.59
CA ILE A 82 -18.70 11.61 -20.45
C ILE A 82 -19.25 11.57 -21.87
N ASP A 83 -19.51 12.75 -22.45
CA ASP A 83 -19.89 12.88 -23.86
C ASP A 83 -18.62 12.82 -24.74
N ALA A 84 -18.36 11.65 -25.29
CA ALA A 84 -17.20 11.44 -26.14
C ALA A 84 -17.28 12.17 -27.48
N SER A 85 -18.45 12.65 -27.89
CA SER A 85 -18.60 13.33 -29.17
C SER A 85 -17.90 14.69 -29.25
N CYS A 86 -17.58 15.28 -28.11
CA CYS A 86 -16.84 16.55 -28.02
C CYS A 86 -15.31 16.37 -27.95
N LEU A 87 -14.81 15.12 -27.98
CA LEU A 87 -13.39 14.82 -27.90
C LEU A 87 -12.79 14.67 -29.31
N GLU A 88 -11.73 15.40 -29.57
CA GLU A 88 -10.99 15.37 -30.83
C GLU A 88 -9.50 15.37 -30.56
N HIS A 89 -8.71 14.94 -31.55
CA HIS A 89 -7.24 15.05 -31.54
C HIS A 89 -6.58 14.57 -30.26
N TYR A 90 -6.94 13.35 -29.80
CA TYR A 90 -6.29 12.73 -28.65
C TYR A 90 -4.86 12.28 -29.00
N GLU A 91 -3.89 12.75 -28.23
CA GLU A 91 -2.47 12.39 -28.37
C GLU A 91 -1.88 12.10 -27.00
N GLU A 92 -1.26 10.94 -26.87
CA GLU A 92 -0.52 10.58 -25.68
C GLU A 92 0.94 11.03 -25.79
N VAL A 93 1.40 11.87 -24.87
CA VAL A 93 2.78 12.33 -24.76
C VAL A 93 3.52 11.41 -23.80
N ALA A 94 4.27 10.45 -24.36
CA ALA A 94 4.89 9.36 -23.62
C ALA A 94 5.61 9.83 -22.34
N GLY A 95 5.20 9.30 -21.18
CA GLY A 95 5.76 9.60 -19.86
C GLY A 95 5.49 11.00 -19.34
N ASN A 96 4.70 11.83 -20.04
CA ASN A 96 4.42 13.21 -19.63
C ASN A 96 2.93 13.51 -19.43
N GLY A 97 2.03 12.86 -20.15
CA GLY A 97 0.59 13.07 -20.09
C GLY A 97 -0.08 12.99 -21.43
N ILE A 98 -1.15 13.74 -21.60
CA ILE A 98 -1.99 13.75 -22.80
C ILE A 98 -2.30 15.17 -23.29
N GLN A 99 -2.53 15.26 -24.57
CA GLN A 99 -3.09 16.43 -25.23
C GLN A 99 -4.39 16.01 -25.92
N VAL A 100 -5.44 16.74 -25.74
CA VAL A 100 -6.76 16.45 -26.30
C VAL A 100 -7.49 17.76 -26.63
N THR A 101 -8.33 17.75 -27.65
CA THR A 101 -9.25 18.85 -27.93
C THR A 101 -10.62 18.49 -27.37
N ILE A 102 -11.18 19.35 -26.52
CA ILE A 102 -12.50 19.18 -25.87
C ILE A 102 -13.33 20.40 -26.22
N HIS A 103 -14.47 20.19 -26.88
CA HIS A 103 -15.31 21.28 -27.39
C HIS A 103 -14.56 22.31 -28.24
N GLY A 104 -13.59 21.85 -29.05
CA GLY A 104 -12.78 22.71 -29.90
C GLY A 104 -11.64 23.45 -29.18
N GLU A 105 -11.50 23.29 -27.87
CA GLU A 105 -10.45 23.91 -27.06
C GLU A 105 -9.32 22.89 -26.75
N LYS A 106 -8.07 23.29 -26.88
CA LYS A 106 -6.91 22.45 -26.59
C LYS A 106 -6.72 22.31 -25.07
N VAL A 107 -6.69 21.08 -24.59
CA VAL A 107 -6.49 20.73 -23.17
C VAL A 107 -5.24 19.86 -23.02
N LEU A 108 -4.40 20.22 -22.05
CA LEU A 108 -3.23 19.47 -21.62
C LEU A 108 -3.46 18.90 -20.23
N LEU A 109 -3.21 17.61 -20.07
CA LEU A 109 -3.25 16.93 -18.77
C LEU A 109 -1.95 16.14 -18.57
N GLY A 110 -1.25 16.38 -17.49
CA GLY A 110 -0.03 15.64 -17.26
C GLY A 110 0.84 16.20 -16.14
N ASN A 111 2.10 15.78 -16.15
CA ASN A 111 3.07 16.20 -15.15
C ASN A 111 3.60 17.63 -15.41
N GLU A 112 4.36 18.15 -14.44
CA GLU A 112 4.97 19.47 -14.53
C GLU A 112 5.86 19.63 -15.77
N LYS A 113 6.51 18.54 -16.22
CA LYS A 113 7.37 18.58 -17.42
C LYS A 113 6.57 18.87 -18.67
N LEU A 114 5.37 18.28 -18.83
CA LEU A 114 4.47 18.59 -19.94
C LEU A 114 4.08 20.07 -19.94
N MET A 115 3.70 20.60 -18.80
CA MET A 115 3.33 22.03 -18.67
C MET A 115 4.49 22.95 -19.03
N ARG A 116 5.68 22.67 -18.53
CA ARG A 116 6.90 23.44 -18.80
C ARG A 116 7.29 23.42 -20.27
N THR A 117 7.14 22.29 -20.96
CA THR A 117 7.40 22.18 -22.41
C THR A 117 6.51 23.12 -23.22
N HIS A 118 5.32 23.43 -22.72
CA HIS A 118 4.37 24.39 -23.34
C HIS A 118 4.48 25.80 -22.75
N GLY A 119 5.51 26.08 -21.96
CA GLY A 119 5.71 27.41 -21.35
C GLY A 119 4.70 27.75 -20.24
N ILE A 120 4.05 26.75 -19.64
CA ILE A 120 3.03 26.92 -18.63
C ILE A 120 3.65 26.70 -17.26
N SER A 121 3.54 27.68 -16.38
CA SER A 121 3.95 27.58 -14.97
C SER A 121 2.88 26.91 -14.14
N THR A 122 3.30 25.98 -13.28
CA THR A 122 2.42 25.22 -12.38
C THR A 122 2.50 25.74 -10.94
N VAL A 123 1.49 25.41 -10.14
CA VAL A 123 1.53 25.64 -8.68
C VAL A 123 2.06 24.39 -7.97
N PRO A 124 2.92 24.55 -6.96
CA PRO A 124 3.40 23.41 -6.20
C PRO A 124 2.29 22.78 -5.36
N CYS A 125 2.27 21.45 -5.29
CA CYS A 125 1.41 20.72 -4.37
C CYS A 125 2.22 20.32 -3.13
N PRO A 126 1.82 20.74 -1.91
CA PRO A 126 2.55 20.43 -0.69
C PRO A 126 2.42 18.97 -0.25
N THR A 127 1.37 18.28 -0.74
CA THR A 127 1.13 16.87 -0.43
C THR A 127 1.75 16.00 -1.52
N PRO A 128 2.59 15.01 -1.16
CA PRO A 128 3.16 14.09 -2.15
C PRO A 128 2.10 13.15 -2.70
N GLY A 129 2.24 12.81 -3.98
CA GLY A 129 1.34 11.91 -4.68
C GLY A 129 1.49 12.03 -6.19
N THR A 130 0.57 11.44 -6.93
CA THR A 130 0.48 11.63 -8.38
C THR A 130 -0.32 12.89 -8.68
N ILE A 131 0.35 13.86 -9.27
CA ILE A 131 -0.24 15.15 -9.60
C ILE A 131 -0.48 15.21 -11.11
N ILE A 132 -1.72 15.44 -11.49
CA ILE A 132 -2.11 15.72 -12.88
C ILE A 132 -2.44 17.21 -12.96
N HIS A 133 -1.55 17.96 -13.59
CA HIS A 133 -1.76 19.37 -13.92
C HIS A 133 -2.65 19.49 -15.13
N ILE A 134 -3.50 20.51 -15.16
CA ILE A 134 -4.48 20.75 -16.23
C ILE A 134 -4.33 22.17 -16.72
N ALA A 135 -4.21 22.30 -18.03
CA ALA A 135 -4.21 23.58 -18.71
C ALA A 135 -5.14 23.54 -19.93
N LYS A 136 -5.78 24.67 -20.24
CA LYS A 136 -6.65 24.85 -21.40
C LYS A 136 -6.24 26.09 -22.16
N GLU A 137 -6.06 25.98 -23.49
CA GLU A 137 -5.59 27.08 -24.35
C GLU A 137 -4.34 27.78 -23.77
N ASN A 138 -3.36 26.97 -23.30
CA ASN A 138 -2.13 27.41 -22.66
C ASN A 138 -2.31 28.19 -21.34
N VAL A 139 -3.51 28.19 -20.76
CA VAL A 139 -3.79 28.78 -19.46
C VAL A 139 -3.84 27.68 -18.39
N TYR A 140 -3.02 27.80 -17.35
CA TYR A 140 -3.03 26.86 -16.25
C TYR A 140 -4.33 26.97 -15.43
N LEU A 141 -5.01 25.85 -15.23
CA LEU A 141 -6.29 25.82 -14.51
C LEU A 141 -6.17 25.24 -13.11
N GLY A 142 -5.17 24.41 -12.84
CA GLY A 142 -4.99 23.75 -11.55
C GLY A 142 -4.50 22.33 -11.67
N TYR A 143 -4.67 21.55 -10.61
CA TYR A 143 -4.26 20.15 -10.57
C TYR A 143 -5.24 19.26 -9.83
N VAL A 144 -5.14 17.97 -10.13
CA VAL A 144 -5.78 16.87 -9.39
C VAL A 144 -4.69 16.05 -8.74
N LEU A 145 -4.81 15.82 -7.44
CA LEU A 145 -3.91 14.97 -6.65
C LEU A 145 -4.56 13.61 -6.45
N ILE A 146 -3.83 12.56 -6.79
CA ILE A 146 -4.27 11.17 -6.70
C ILE A 146 -3.30 10.40 -5.83
N ASN A 147 -3.83 9.69 -4.84
CA ASN A 147 -3.06 8.81 -3.98
C ASN A 147 -3.72 7.44 -3.88
N ASP A 148 -2.89 6.45 -3.56
CA ASP A 148 -3.37 5.16 -3.09
C ASP A 148 -4.02 5.35 -1.70
N GLU A 149 -5.24 4.88 -1.56
CA GLU A 149 -6.03 5.10 -0.35
C GLU A 149 -5.49 4.27 0.82
N MET A 150 -5.14 4.93 1.93
CA MET A 150 -4.73 4.26 3.16
C MET A 150 -5.89 3.46 3.76
N LYS A 151 -5.63 2.24 4.24
CA LYS A 151 -6.64 1.50 5.01
C LYS A 151 -6.88 2.20 6.34
N GLU A 152 -8.14 2.29 6.74
CA GLU A 152 -8.57 3.01 7.96
C GLU A 152 -7.89 2.47 9.23
N THR A 153 -7.60 1.18 9.26
CA THR A 153 -7.02 0.48 10.40
C THR A 153 -5.49 0.44 10.41
N SER A 154 -4.80 0.88 9.35
CA SER A 154 -3.35 0.76 9.24
C SER A 154 -2.60 1.45 10.37
N LYS A 155 -2.99 2.67 10.71
CA LYS A 155 -2.39 3.42 11.82
C LYS A 155 -2.58 2.71 13.15
N GLN A 156 -3.79 2.25 13.43
CA GLN A 156 -4.10 1.50 14.64
C GLN A 156 -3.32 0.19 14.70
N ALA A 157 -3.20 -0.53 13.57
CA ALA A 157 -2.44 -1.77 13.50
C ALA A 157 -0.97 -1.56 13.90
N ILE A 158 -0.31 -0.53 13.36
CA ILE A 158 1.08 -0.18 13.70
C ILE A 158 1.21 0.17 15.18
N GLN A 159 0.29 0.98 15.72
CA GLN A 159 0.30 1.35 17.13
C GLN A 159 0.13 0.14 18.06
N GLU A 160 -0.77 -0.77 17.73
CA GLU A 160 -0.99 -1.98 18.52
C GLU A 160 0.17 -2.95 18.45
N LEU A 161 0.82 -3.11 17.28
CA LEU A 161 2.05 -3.90 17.16
C LEU A 161 3.13 -3.39 18.12
N LYS A 162 3.36 -2.09 18.15
CA LYS A 162 4.34 -1.47 19.05
C LYS A 162 3.98 -1.65 20.53
N ARG A 163 2.72 -1.47 20.89
CA ARG A 163 2.22 -1.73 22.26
C ARG A 163 2.42 -3.19 22.67
N ASN A 164 2.32 -4.11 21.73
CA ASN A 164 2.50 -5.54 21.93
C ASN A 164 3.97 -5.98 21.83
N GLY A 165 4.94 -5.07 21.81
CA GLY A 165 6.37 -5.36 21.90
C GLY A 165 7.08 -5.55 20.58
N VAL A 166 6.46 -5.24 19.46
CA VAL A 166 7.16 -5.10 18.16
C VAL A 166 8.02 -3.84 18.23
N LYS A 167 9.31 -4.00 18.03
CA LYS A 167 10.29 -2.91 18.19
C LYS A 167 10.40 -2.06 16.94
N ARG A 168 10.28 -2.69 15.75
CA ARG A 168 10.49 -2.04 14.45
C ARG A 168 9.33 -2.35 13.51
N CYS A 169 8.66 -1.30 13.05
CA CYS A 169 7.69 -1.36 11.96
C CYS A 169 8.28 -0.63 10.75
N ILE A 170 8.54 -1.36 9.68
CA ILE A 170 9.28 -0.92 8.50
C ILE A 170 8.37 -1.02 7.28
N MET A 171 8.46 -0.07 6.35
CA MET A 171 7.76 -0.15 5.08
C MET A 171 8.74 -0.22 3.91
N LEU A 172 8.46 -1.10 2.96
CA LEU A 172 9.15 -1.17 1.67
C LEU A 172 8.19 -0.73 0.56
N SER A 173 8.66 0.08 -0.36
CA SER A 173 7.84 0.52 -1.50
C SER A 173 8.70 0.87 -2.72
N GLY A 174 8.12 0.71 -3.91
CA GLY A 174 8.68 1.21 -5.16
C GLY A 174 8.45 2.69 -5.41
N ASP A 175 7.64 3.36 -4.57
CA ASP A 175 7.28 4.76 -4.74
C ASP A 175 8.45 5.72 -4.48
N ARG A 176 8.24 7.00 -4.80
CA ARG A 176 9.21 8.06 -4.53
C ARG A 176 9.38 8.30 -3.03
N LYS A 177 10.57 8.80 -2.66
CA LYS A 177 10.97 9.02 -1.27
C LYS A 177 9.97 9.91 -0.50
N GLU A 178 9.51 10.98 -1.12
CA GLU A 178 8.60 11.95 -0.49
C GLU A 178 7.26 11.31 -0.09
N VAL A 179 6.75 10.37 -0.92
CA VAL A 179 5.54 9.61 -0.61
C VAL A 179 5.76 8.72 0.61
N GLY A 180 6.90 8.03 0.67
CA GLY A 180 7.23 7.16 1.79
C GLY A 180 7.42 7.90 3.11
N GLU A 181 8.10 9.03 3.08
CA GLU A 181 8.29 9.88 4.27
C GLU A 181 6.96 10.40 4.81
N HIS A 182 6.04 10.77 3.92
CA HIS A 182 4.69 11.19 4.32
C HIS A 182 3.92 10.06 5.02
N VAL A 183 3.91 8.87 4.41
CA VAL A 183 3.25 7.68 4.97
C VAL A 183 3.90 7.27 6.29
N ALA A 184 5.23 7.30 6.38
CA ALA A 184 5.96 6.97 7.62
C ALA A 184 5.53 7.86 8.77
N LYS A 185 5.41 9.15 8.51
CA LYS A 185 4.97 10.13 9.52
C LYS A 185 3.51 9.92 9.91
N GLU A 186 2.63 9.67 8.95
CA GLU A 186 1.20 9.44 9.17
C GLU A 186 0.94 8.20 10.02
N LEU A 187 1.63 7.09 9.72
CA LEU A 187 1.48 5.80 10.38
C LEU A 187 2.41 5.61 11.59
N ALA A 188 3.31 6.54 11.85
CA ALA A 188 4.36 6.42 12.87
C ALA A 188 5.25 5.19 12.67
N LEU A 189 5.66 4.92 11.41
CA LEU A 189 6.64 3.89 11.09
C LEU A 189 8.03 4.28 11.58
N ASP A 190 8.85 3.27 11.89
CA ASP A 190 10.22 3.48 12.36
C ASP A 190 11.19 3.70 11.20
N GLU A 191 10.98 3.00 10.10
CA GLU A 191 11.82 3.07 8.89
C GLU A 191 10.98 2.95 7.62
N VAL A 192 11.47 3.56 6.55
CA VAL A 192 10.94 3.37 5.19
C VAL A 192 12.09 3.22 4.20
N HIS A 193 11.94 2.28 3.27
CA HIS A 193 12.86 2.09 2.17
C HIS A 193 12.07 2.22 0.87
N MET A 194 12.45 3.19 0.07
CA MET A 194 11.70 3.65 -1.09
C MET A 194 12.46 3.39 -2.39
N GLN A 195 11.77 3.53 -3.51
CA GLN A 195 12.31 3.36 -4.86
C GLN A 195 12.90 1.95 -5.09
N LEU A 196 12.32 0.95 -4.45
CA LEU A 196 12.77 -0.44 -4.53
C LEU A 196 12.12 -1.16 -5.72
N LEU A 197 12.93 -1.83 -6.51
CA LEU A 197 12.47 -2.86 -7.44
C LEU A 197 12.13 -4.15 -6.67
N PRO A 198 11.37 -5.09 -7.25
CA PRO A 198 11.04 -6.34 -6.58
C PRO A 198 12.26 -7.11 -6.03
N ALA A 199 13.36 -7.17 -6.78
CA ALA A 199 14.60 -7.79 -6.33
C ALA A 199 15.26 -7.04 -5.15
N ASP A 200 15.16 -5.71 -5.12
CA ASP A 200 15.70 -4.90 -4.03
C ASP A 200 14.94 -5.13 -2.73
N LYS A 201 13.62 -5.39 -2.81
CA LYS A 201 12.83 -5.75 -1.62
C LYS A 201 13.33 -7.05 -0.97
N VAL A 202 13.64 -8.07 -1.77
CA VAL A 202 14.22 -9.32 -1.28
C VAL A 202 15.56 -9.07 -0.59
N ALA A 203 16.47 -8.35 -1.26
CA ALA A 203 17.78 -8.01 -0.72
C ALA A 203 17.66 -7.23 0.59
N ARG A 204 16.72 -6.29 0.67
CA ARG A 204 16.50 -5.51 1.90
C ARG A 204 15.99 -6.38 3.05
N VAL A 205 15.08 -7.31 2.80
CA VAL A 205 14.61 -8.24 3.84
C VAL A 205 15.75 -9.15 4.29
N GLU A 206 16.62 -9.62 3.38
CA GLU A 206 17.81 -10.40 3.74
C GLU A 206 18.78 -9.62 4.64
N GLU A 207 19.03 -8.35 4.35
CA GLU A 207 19.85 -7.48 5.20
C GLU A 207 19.23 -7.30 6.59
N LEU A 208 17.91 -7.11 6.67
CA LEU A 208 17.20 -7.00 7.94
C LEU A 208 17.26 -8.30 8.75
N LEU A 209 17.11 -9.46 8.10
CA LEU A 209 17.24 -10.77 8.75
C LEU A 209 18.62 -11.00 9.35
N GLN A 210 19.69 -10.50 8.73
CA GLN A 210 21.05 -10.58 9.27
C GLN A 210 21.25 -9.75 10.54
N GLN A 211 20.39 -8.77 10.79
CA GLN A 211 20.41 -7.94 12.01
C GLN A 211 19.66 -8.58 13.17
N GLU A 212 18.84 -9.60 12.90
CA GLU A 212 18.08 -10.32 13.91
C GLU A 212 18.95 -11.40 14.59
N ASP A 213 18.72 -11.63 15.87
CA ASP A 213 19.31 -12.74 16.60
C ASP A 213 18.42 -14.01 16.52
N ALA A 214 18.90 -15.12 17.08
CA ALA A 214 18.17 -16.39 17.04
C ALA A 214 16.81 -16.36 17.77
N LYS A 215 16.61 -15.43 18.69
CA LYS A 215 15.37 -15.30 19.49
C LYS A 215 14.34 -14.40 18.83
N HIS A 216 14.79 -13.42 18.03
CA HIS A 216 13.94 -12.43 17.41
C HIS A 216 13.62 -12.83 15.97
N LYS A 217 12.42 -12.57 15.53
CA LYS A 217 11.93 -12.98 14.22
C LYS A 217 11.36 -11.78 13.46
N LEU A 218 11.52 -11.85 12.15
CA LEU A 218 11.02 -10.86 11.21
C LEU A 218 9.81 -11.42 10.47
N ALA A 219 8.69 -10.69 10.50
CA ALA A 219 7.55 -10.94 9.64
C ALA A 219 7.57 -9.98 8.45
N PHE A 220 7.30 -10.49 7.26
CA PHE A 220 6.99 -9.68 6.09
C PHE A 220 5.50 -9.80 5.76
N VAL A 221 4.85 -8.67 5.55
CA VAL A 221 3.41 -8.58 5.24
C VAL A 221 3.24 -7.96 3.87
N GLY A 222 2.60 -8.68 2.96
CA GLY A 222 2.35 -8.25 1.58
C GLY A 222 1.02 -8.74 1.05
N ASP A 223 0.53 -8.17 -0.06
CA ASP A 223 -0.67 -8.62 -0.77
C ASP A 223 -0.40 -9.79 -1.71
N GLY A 224 0.86 -10.03 -1.98
CA GLY A 224 1.37 -11.20 -2.66
C GLY A 224 1.32 -11.20 -4.17
N MET A 225 0.83 -10.17 -4.82
CA MET A 225 0.83 -10.14 -6.29
C MET A 225 2.26 -10.13 -6.86
N ASN A 226 3.18 -9.38 -6.20
CA ASN A 226 4.59 -9.29 -6.61
C ASN A 226 5.56 -9.68 -5.50
N ASP A 227 5.05 -10.03 -4.32
CA ASP A 227 5.85 -10.19 -3.10
C ASP A 227 6.10 -11.67 -2.72
N ALA A 228 5.66 -12.64 -3.54
CA ALA A 228 5.85 -14.06 -3.25
C ALA A 228 7.31 -14.43 -2.91
N PRO A 229 8.36 -13.93 -3.61
CA PRO A 229 9.74 -14.20 -3.25
C PRO A 229 10.12 -13.59 -1.89
N VAL A 230 9.57 -12.43 -1.54
CA VAL A 230 9.84 -11.76 -0.26
C VAL A 230 9.14 -12.48 0.89
N LEU A 231 7.88 -12.89 0.69
CA LEU A 231 7.09 -13.70 1.63
C LEU A 231 7.82 -15.00 1.99
N ALA A 232 8.34 -15.69 0.99
CA ALA A 232 9.07 -16.94 1.19
C ALA A 232 10.44 -16.75 1.90
N ARG A 233 10.99 -15.56 1.87
CA ARG A 233 12.33 -15.26 2.43
C ARG A 233 12.30 -14.85 3.90
N ALA A 234 11.23 -14.22 4.37
CA ALA A 234 11.06 -13.80 5.75
C ALA A 234 11.01 -15.00 6.73
N ASP A 235 11.27 -14.78 8.02
CA ASP A 235 11.02 -15.81 9.05
C ASP A 235 9.55 -16.21 9.10
N VAL A 236 8.64 -15.23 8.90
CA VAL A 236 7.22 -15.45 8.76
C VAL A 236 6.70 -14.57 7.61
N GLY A 237 6.29 -15.21 6.53
CA GLY A 237 5.59 -14.54 5.43
C GLY A 237 4.09 -14.49 5.70
N VAL A 238 3.52 -13.28 5.67
CA VAL A 238 2.10 -13.03 5.93
C VAL A 238 1.45 -12.44 4.68
N ALA A 239 0.54 -13.18 4.08
CA ALA A 239 -0.25 -12.70 2.94
C ALA A 239 -1.54 -12.03 3.42
N MET A 240 -1.85 -10.86 2.84
CA MET A 240 -3.06 -10.08 3.09
C MET A 240 -4.15 -10.41 2.08
N GLY A 241 -5.38 -10.51 2.58
CA GLY A 241 -6.58 -10.62 1.76
C GLY A 241 -6.84 -12.02 1.21
N GLY A 242 -8.08 -12.49 1.34
CA GLY A 242 -8.53 -13.80 0.85
C GLY A 242 -8.61 -13.95 -0.69
N ILE A 243 -8.27 -12.89 -1.43
CA ILE A 243 -8.27 -12.83 -2.90
C ILE A 243 -6.84 -12.54 -3.41
N GLY A 244 -5.83 -12.75 -2.57
CA GLY A 244 -4.43 -12.68 -2.99
C GLY A 244 -4.15 -13.65 -4.14
N SER A 245 -3.12 -13.39 -4.93
CA SER A 245 -2.71 -14.32 -5.97
C SER A 245 -2.45 -15.71 -5.36
N ASP A 246 -2.83 -16.77 -6.05
CA ASP A 246 -2.57 -18.15 -5.59
C ASP A 246 -1.10 -18.34 -5.21
N ALA A 247 -0.20 -17.68 -5.95
CA ALA A 247 1.24 -17.70 -5.68
C ALA A 247 1.61 -17.09 -4.30
N ALA A 248 0.90 -16.07 -3.88
CA ALA A 248 1.13 -15.45 -2.57
C ALA A 248 0.62 -16.32 -1.42
N ILE A 249 -0.59 -16.87 -1.60
CA ILE A 249 -1.16 -17.81 -0.64
C ILE A 249 -0.24 -19.01 -0.49
N GLU A 250 0.34 -19.50 -1.59
CA GLU A 250 1.28 -20.63 -1.57
C GLU A 250 2.59 -20.27 -0.87
N ALA A 251 3.15 -19.11 -1.14
CA ALA A 251 4.44 -18.66 -0.59
C ALA A 251 4.35 -18.22 0.87
N ALA A 252 3.18 -17.79 1.35
CA ALA A 252 3.01 -17.29 2.71
C ALA A 252 2.89 -18.44 3.73
N ASP A 253 3.37 -18.17 4.93
CA ASP A 253 3.24 -19.05 6.11
C ASP A 253 1.91 -18.82 6.84
N ILE A 254 1.41 -17.59 6.74
CA ILE A 254 0.17 -17.14 7.35
C ILE A 254 -0.63 -16.37 6.29
N VAL A 255 -1.93 -16.62 6.26
CA VAL A 255 -2.86 -15.88 5.39
C VAL A 255 -3.92 -15.20 6.25
N LEU A 256 -4.00 -13.90 6.12
CA LEU A 256 -5.04 -13.09 6.74
C LEU A 256 -6.21 -12.99 5.75
N MET A 257 -7.30 -13.71 6.02
CA MET A 257 -8.45 -13.80 5.11
C MET A 257 -9.21 -12.47 5.02
N LYS A 258 -9.13 -11.66 6.06
CA LYS A 258 -9.64 -10.27 6.05
C LYS A 258 -8.57 -9.34 5.53
N ASP A 259 -8.97 -8.40 4.69
CA ASP A 259 -8.09 -7.35 4.17
C ASP A 259 -7.90 -6.22 5.20
N ASP A 260 -7.42 -6.60 6.37
CA ASP A 260 -7.27 -5.72 7.54
C ASP A 260 -5.92 -6.00 8.24
N PRO A 261 -4.99 -5.02 8.28
CA PRO A 261 -3.71 -5.18 8.94
C PRO A 261 -3.80 -5.42 10.46
N LEU A 262 -4.92 -5.08 11.11
CA LEU A 262 -5.19 -5.43 12.51
C LEU A 262 -5.21 -6.94 12.76
N ALA A 263 -5.55 -7.74 11.74
CA ALA A 263 -5.55 -9.20 11.86
C ALA A 263 -4.18 -9.78 12.21
N LEU A 264 -3.08 -9.11 11.84
CA LEU A 264 -1.73 -9.50 12.27
C LEU A 264 -1.55 -9.39 13.79
N ASN A 265 -2.06 -8.33 14.41
CA ASN A 265 -2.05 -8.16 15.87
C ASN A 265 -2.77 -9.32 16.55
N GLU A 266 -3.91 -9.71 16.01
CA GLU A 266 -4.69 -10.83 16.52
C GLU A 266 -3.92 -12.16 16.38
N ALA A 267 -3.26 -12.39 15.24
CA ALA A 267 -2.42 -13.56 15.02
C ALA A 267 -1.30 -13.66 16.07
N ILE A 268 -0.58 -12.56 16.32
CA ILE A 268 0.49 -12.50 17.32
C ILE A 268 -0.07 -12.76 18.73
N ARG A 269 -1.21 -12.18 19.06
CA ARG A 269 -1.87 -12.37 20.37
C ARG A 269 -2.28 -13.83 20.58
N ILE A 270 -2.85 -14.47 19.57
CA ILE A 270 -3.24 -15.89 19.62
C ILE A 270 -1.99 -16.75 19.79
N ALA A 271 -0.91 -16.47 19.06
CA ALA A 271 0.35 -17.21 19.15
C ALA A 271 0.91 -17.13 20.57
N ARG A 272 1.05 -15.96 21.13
CA ARG A 272 1.57 -15.76 22.51
C ARG A 272 0.73 -16.47 23.56
N LYS A 273 -0.60 -16.34 23.47
CA LYS A 273 -1.52 -17.04 24.40
C LYS A 273 -1.39 -18.56 24.26
N THR A 274 -1.32 -19.08 23.05
CA THR A 274 -1.18 -20.52 22.81
C THR A 274 0.13 -21.06 23.36
N MET A 275 1.24 -20.37 23.12
CA MET A 275 2.55 -20.78 23.63
C MET A 275 2.63 -20.70 25.16
N TYR A 276 2.02 -19.69 25.78
CA TYR A 276 1.91 -19.59 27.22
C TYR A 276 1.20 -20.80 27.84
N VAL A 277 0.03 -21.18 27.30
CA VAL A 277 -0.72 -22.36 27.74
C VAL A 277 0.08 -23.64 27.54
N LEU A 278 0.79 -23.78 26.41
CA LEU A 278 1.65 -24.92 26.14
C LEU A 278 2.75 -25.06 27.19
N TRP A 279 3.43 -23.96 27.51
CA TRP A 279 4.46 -23.94 28.54
C TRP A 279 3.91 -24.30 29.93
N GLN A 280 2.76 -23.78 30.31
CA GLN A 280 2.08 -24.16 31.57
C GLN A 280 1.83 -25.67 31.64
N ASN A 281 1.33 -26.26 30.55
CA ASN A 281 1.05 -27.69 30.50
C ASN A 281 2.33 -28.53 30.60
N ILE A 282 3.42 -28.12 29.95
CA ILE A 282 4.73 -28.80 30.02
C ILE A 282 5.28 -28.75 31.46
N VAL A 283 5.30 -27.57 32.07
CA VAL A 283 5.77 -27.40 33.45
C VAL A 283 4.94 -28.22 34.44
N PHE A 284 3.63 -28.20 34.29
CA PHE A 284 2.72 -28.99 35.12
C PHE A 284 2.97 -30.49 34.97
N SER A 285 3.10 -30.99 33.72
CA SER A 285 3.34 -32.39 33.43
C SER A 285 4.69 -32.88 33.99
N LEU A 286 5.73 -32.07 33.93
CA LEU A 286 7.03 -32.38 34.49
C LEU A 286 7.01 -32.35 36.02
N GLY A 287 6.27 -31.41 36.61
CA GLY A 287 6.10 -31.30 38.06
C GLY A 287 5.39 -32.51 38.67
N VAL A 288 4.31 -32.98 37.99
CA VAL A 288 3.56 -34.17 38.44
C VAL A 288 4.36 -35.46 38.28
N LYS A 289 5.26 -35.57 37.29
CA LYS A 289 6.11 -36.75 37.08
C LYS A 289 7.36 -36.75 37.97
N GLY A 290 7.72 -35.62 38.57
CA GLY A 290 8.86 -35.47 39.47
C GLY A 290 8.53 -35.71 40.96
N ILE A 291 7.23 -35.94 41.28
CA ILE A 291 6.74 -36.39 42.56
C ILE A 291 6.47 -37.90 42.47
#